data_a6f12caa392fd43cb7b26aea59532feb
#
_entry.id   a6f12caa392fd43cb7b26aea59532feb
#
_cell.length_a   1.000
_cell.length_b   1.000
_cell.length_c   1.000
_cell.angle_alpha   90.00
_cell.angle_beta   90.00
_cell.angle_gamma   90.00
#
_symmetry.space_group_name_H-M   'P 1'
#
loop_
_entity.id
_entity.type
_entity.pdbx_description
1 polymer ?
#
loop_
_entity_poly.entity_id
_entity_poly.type
_entity_poly.pdbx_seq_one_letter_code
_entity_poly.pdbx_strand_id
1 'polypeptide(L)'
;MTVDVKYRTSATATGGRDGQASTADGSLSVKLSLPKELGGAGGPGNNPEQLFAAGYAACFIGAMKAVAPAQKLRVPADATVTATVGIGPRSEGGFGITADLKVSLPGLERTDAERLIQAAHQVCPYSNATRGNVDVGLSLA
;
A
#
# COMPACT_ATOMS: atom_id res chain seq x y z
N MET A 1 6.49 -19.76 -7.48
CA MET A 1 5.17 -19.08 -7.55
C MET A 1 4.91 -18.64 -8.98
N THR A 2 3.73 -18.94 -9.48
CA THR A 2 3.27 -18.45 -10.79
C THR A 2 2.02 -17.60 -10.58
N VAL A 3 1.81 -16.63 -11.47
CA VAL A 3 0.63 -15.76 -11.43
C VAL A 3 -0.05 -15.82 -12.79
N ASP A 4 -1.34 -16.14 -12.79
CA ASP A 4 -2.18 -16.10 -13.99
C ASP A 4 -2.63 -14.64 -14.21
N VAL A 5 -1.88 -13.89 -15.00
CA VAL A 5 -2.05 -12.44 -15.14
C VAL A 5 -3.33 -12.10 -15.89
N LYS A 6 -4.23 -11.35 -15.25
CA LYS A 6 -5.50 -10.92 -15.82
C LYS A 6 -5.48 -9.46 -16.27
N TYR A 7 -4.56 -8.64 -15.77
CA TYR A 7 -4.48 -7.22 -16.08
C TYR A 7 -3.02 -6.77 -16.03
N ARG A 8 -2.64 -5.91 -16.95
CA ARG A 8 -1.30 -5.29 -16.99
C ARG A 8 -1.46 -3.79 -17.12
N THR A 9 -0.56 -3.08 -16.48
CA THR A 9 -0.43 -1.63 -16.64
C THR A 9 1.04 -1.28 -16.59
N SER A 10 1.36 -0.07 -17.02
CA SER A 10 2.74 0.40 -17.02
C SER A 10 2.81 1.87 -16.66
N ALA A 11 3.94 2.27 -16.12
CA ALA A 11 4.28 3.66 -15.85
C ALA A 11 5.73 3.89 -16.21
N THR A 12 6.06 5.11 -16.59
CA THR A 12 7.43 5.52 -16.91
C THR A 12 7.81 6.69 -16.03
N ALA A 13 9.02 6.65 -15.49
CA ALA A 13 9.56 7.74 -14.68
C ALA A 13 10.84 8.30 -15.33
N THR A 14 11.07 9.58 -15.11
CA THR A 14 12.30 10.28 -15.48
C THR A 14 12.82 11.06 -14.29
N GLY A 15 14.14 11.30 -14.22
CA GLY A 15 14.75 12.15 -13.19
C GLY A 15 14.80 11.55 -11.79
N GLY A 16 14.44 10.30 -11.62
CA GLY A 16 14.46 9.65 -10.32
C GLY A 16 13.48 10.30 -9.34
N ARG A 17 13.94 10.53 -8.11
CA ARG A 17 13.08 11.06 -7.03
C ARG A 17 12.77 12.56 -7.17
N ASP A 18 13.37 13.27 -8.14
CA ASP A 18 13.12 14.69 -8.40
C ASP A 18 12.47 14.93 -9.77
N GLY A 19 12.11 13.89 -10.48
CA GLY A 19 11.54 14.00 -11.81
C GLY A 19 10.03 13.90 -11.82
N GLN A 20 9.54 13.01 -12.65
CA GLN A 20 8.10 12.76 -12.79
C GLN A 20 7.85 11.30 -13.11
N ALA A 21 6.63 10.86 -12.85
CA ALA A 21 6.18 9.52 -13.23
C ALA A 21 4.75 9.61 -13.74
N SER A 22 4.45 8.84 -14.77
CA SER A 22 3.10 8.79 -15.32
C SER A 22 2.78 7.42 -15.88
N THR A 23 1.50 7.04 -15.80
CA THR A 23 1.01 5.82 -16.43
C THR A 23 0.92 6.02 -17.92
N ALA A 24 0.91 4.90 -18.68
CA ALA A 24 0.86 4.96 -20.14
C ALA A 24 -0.38 5.69 -20.67
N ASP A 25 -1.51 5.56 -19.96
CA ASP A 25 -2.76 6.24 -20.33
C ASP A 25 -2.86 7.68 -19.77
N GLY A 26 -1.87 8.10 -18.98
CA GLY A 26 -1.85 9.44 -18.39
C GLY A 26 -2.80 9.66 -17.22
N SER A 27 -3.56 8.64 -16.80
CA SER A 27 -4.52 8.78 -15.71
C SER A 27 -3.87 9.07 -14.36
N LEU A 28 -2.65 8.59 -14.16
CA LEU A 28 -1.80 8.96 -13.03
C LEU A 28 -0.58 9.69 -13.57
N SER A 29 -0.39 10.92 -13.14
CA SER A 29 0.76 11.73 -13.52
C SER A 29 1.18 12.56 -12.32
N VAL A 30 2.38 12.34 -11.81
CA VAL A 30 2.87 13.00 -10.61
C VAL A 30 4.24 13.60 -10.84
N LYS A 31 4.43 14.80 -10.29
CA LYS A 31 5.75 15.40 -10.14
C LYS A 31 6.36 14.86 -8.86
N LEU A 32 7.64 14.53 -8.90
CA LEU A 32 8.35 13.97 -7.76
C LEU A 32 9.26 15.02 -7.11
N SER A 33 9.35 14.97 -5.78
CA SER A 33 10.24 15.80 -4.99
C SER A 33 10.94 14.93 -3.95
N LEU A 34 12.27 15.05 -3.84
CA LEU A 34 13.02 14.31 -2.84
C LEU A 34 12.83 14.96 -1.47
N PRO A 35 12.34 14.21 -0.46
CA PRO A 35 12.14 14.76 0.87
C PRO A 35 13.45 15.21 1.52
N LYS A 36 13.36 16.21 2.40
CA LYS A 36 14.52 16.69 3.17
C LYS A 36 15.15 15.61 4.02
N GLU A 37 14.34 14.74 4.58
CA GLU A 37 14.77 13.61 5.41
C GLU A 37 15.67 12.63 4.64
N LEU A 38 15.56 12.61 3.31
CA LEU A 38 16.41 11.79 2.44
C LEU A 38 17.50 12.61 1.74
N GLY A 39 17.78 13.82 2.22
CA GLY A 39 18.82 14.68 1.69
C GLY A 39 18.38 15.58 0.54
N GLY A 40 17.10 15.69 0.28
CA GLY A 40 16.56 16.53 -0.79
C GLY A 40 16.25 17.96 -0.34
N ALA A 41 15.80 18.77 -1.29
CA ALA A 41 15.38 20.14 -1.02
C ALA A 41 13.95 20.20 -0.46
N GLY A 42 13.21 19.12 -0.51
CA GLY A 42 11.78 19.10 -0.27
C GLY A 42 11.03 19.65 -1.48
N GLY A 43 9.80 20.01 -1.29
CA GLY A 43 8.97 20.58 -2.36
C GLY A 43 7.60 19.94 -2.39
N PRO A 44 6.71 20.42 -3.29
CA PRO A 44 5.32 20.00 -3.31
C PRO A 44 5.06 18.67 -4.04
N GLY A 45 6.09 18.05 -4.61
CA GLY A 45 5.94 16.80 -5.34
C GLY A 45 5.71 15.61 -4.45
N ASN A 46 5.36 14.50 -5.09
CA ASN A 46 5.17 13.22 -4.43
C ASN A 46 6.48 12.41 -4.41
N ASN A 47 6.45 11.26 -3.78
CA ASN A 47 7.58 10.36 -3.74
C ASN A 47 7.11 8.90 -3.87
N PRO A 48 8.03 7.97 -4.17
CA PRO A 48 7.66 6.56 -4.33
C PRO A 48 7.01 5.95 -3.09
N GLU A 49 7.40 6.39 -1.91
CA GLU A 49 6.85 5.86 -0.66
C GLU A 49 5.38 6.27 -0.49
N GLN A 50 5.01 7.47 -0.90
CA GLN A 50 3.61 7.91 -0.92
C GLN A 50 2.79 7.10 -1.93
N LEU A 51 3.35 6.84 -3.11
CA LEU A 51 2.69 6.01 -4.12
C LEU A 51 2.49 4.59 -3.63
N PHE A 52 3.49 4.02 -2.98
CA PHE A 52 3.40 2.68 -2.38
C PHE A 52 2.32 2.65 -1.29
N ALA A 53 2.29 3.66 -0.42
CA ALA A 53 1.31 3.76 0.65
C ALA A 53 -0.12 3.85 0.09
N ALA A 54 -0.35 4.71 -0.89
CA ALA A 54 -1.65 4.85 -1.53
C ALA A 54 -2.08 3.55 -2.22
N GLY A 55 -1.17 2.91 -2.93
CA GLY A 55 -1.42 1.63 -3.60
C GLY A 55 -1.78 0.53 -2.61
N TYR A 56 -1.01 0.39 -1.54
CA TYR A 56 -1.24 -0.64 -0.54
C TYR A 56 -2.59 -0.42 0.18
N ALA A 57 -2.88 0.81 0.59
CA ALA A 57 -4.14 1.13 1.26
C ALA A 57 -5.35 0.76 0.39
N ALA A 58 -5.33 1.16 -0.89
CA ALA A 58 -6.41 0.84 -1.82
C ALA A 58 -6.52 -0.65 -2.09
N CYS A 59 -5.38 -1.31 -2.30
CA CYS A 59 -5.31 -2.75 -2.55
C CYS A 59 -5.88 -3.55 -1.38
N PHE A 60 -5.58 -3.13 -0.15
CA PHE A 60 -6.05 -3.81 1.05
C PHE A 60 -7.57 -3.69 1.23
N ILE A 61 -8.15 -2.52 0.94
CA ILE A 61 -9.62 -2.38 0.93
C ILE A 61 -10.23 -3.33 -0.11
N GLY A 62 -9.65 -3.41 -1.29
CA GLY A 62 -10.08 -4.36 -2.32
C GLY A 62 -10.04 -5.80 -1.83
N ALA A 63 -8.98 -6.18 -1.12
CA ALA A 63 -8.84 -7.51 -0.54
C ALA A 63 -9.92 -7.78 0.52
N MET A 64 -10.21 -6.80 1.39
CA MET A 64 -11.30 -6.94 2.36
C MET A 64 -12.64 -7.17 1.67
N LYS A 65 -12.93 -6.41 0.62
CA LYS A 65 -14.17 -6.59 -0.15
C LYS A 65 -14.23 -7.97 -0.81
N ALA A 66 -13.11 -8.49 -1.25
CA ALA A 66 -13.06 -9.81 -1.89
C ALA A 66 -13.34 -10.96 -0.91
N VAL A 67 -12.86 -10.85 0.33
CA VAL A 67 -13.01 -11.94 1.31
C VAL A 67 -14.25 -11.80 2.21
N ALA A 68 -14.85 -10.61 2.29
CA ALA A 68 -15.96 -10.35 3.19
C ALA A 68 -17.16 -11.30 2.97
N PRO A 69 -17.60 -11.60 1.73
CA PRO A 69 -18.73 -12.51 1.54
C PRO A 69 -18.51 -13.90 2.15
N ALA A 70 -17.31 -14.48 1.99
CA ALA A 70 -16.99 -15.79 2.57
C ALA A 70 -16.97 -15.75 4.10
N GLN A 71 -16.72 -14.58 4.69
CA GLN A 71 -16.76 -14.37 6.13
C GLN A 71 -18.15 -13.99 6.63
N LYS A 72 -19.15 -13.91 5.73
CA LYS A 72 -20.51 -13.43 6.02
C LYS A 72 -20.50 -12.03 6.61
N LEU A 73 -19.60 -11.20 6.11
CA LEU A 73 -19.41 -9.82 6.54
C LEU A 73 -19.54 -8.89 5.33
N ARG A 74 -19.72 -7.62 5.62
CA ARG A 74 -19.76 -6.56 4.62
C ARG A 74 -18.78 -5.46 5.06
N VAL A 75 -17.95 -5.01 4.13
CA VAL A 75 -17.05 -3.88 4.39
C VAL A 75 -17.90 -2.61 4.47
N PRO A 76 -17.84 -1.85 5.58
CA PRO A 76 -18.59 -0.61 5.69
C PRO A 76 -18.22 0.37 4.56
N ALA A 77 -19.20 1.17 4.12
CA ALA A 77 -18.97 2.15 3.06
C ALA A 77 -17.95 3.22 3.45
N ASP A 78 -17.84 3.50 4.75
CA ASP A 78 -16.90 4.48 5.31
C ASP A 78 -15.62 3.83 5.88
N ALA A 79 -15.35 2.58 5.51
CA ALA A 79 -14.11 1.91 5.89
C ALA A 79 -12.90 2.66 5.32
N THR A 80 -11.84 2.74 6.10
CA THR A 80 -10.58 3.34 5.67
C THR A 80 -9.39 2.44 6.00
N VAL A 81 -8.36 2.54 5.19
CA VAL A 81 -7.04 1.99 5.49
C VAL A 81 -6.04 3.11 5.37
N THR A 82 -5.26 3.31 6.42
CA THR A 82 -4.12 4.22 6.40
C THR A 82 -2.85 3.40 6.38
N ALA A 83 -2.10 3.49 5.29
CA ALA A 83 -0.80 2.83 5.19
C ALA A 83 0.29 3.85 5.52
N THR A 84 1.16 3.49 6.45
CA THR A 84 2.34 4.29 6.81
C THR A 84 3.56 3.54 6.33
N VAL A 85 4.34 4.18 5.46
CA VAL A 85 5.52 3.58 4.84
C VAL A 85 6.76 4.36 5.26
N GLY A 86 7.74 3.66 5.79
CA GLY A 86 9.05 4.22 6.12
C GLY A 86 10.11 3.75 5.15
N ILE A 87 11.20 4.50 5.04
CA ILE A 87 12.37 4.12 4.23
C ILE A 87 13.63 4.45 5.01
N GLY A 88 14.62 3.59 4.91
CA GLY A 88 15.92 3.81 5.54
C GLY A 88 16.94 2.78 5.11
N PRO A 89 18.20 2.93 5.55
CA PRO A 89 19.24 1.96 5.25
C PRO A 89 18.96 0.62 5.95
N ARG A 90 19.26 -0.46 5.25
CA ARG A 90 19.19 -1.82 5.80
C ARG A 90 20.49 -2.19 6.48
N SER A 91 20.39 -3.03 7.51
CA SER A 91 21.58 -3.60 8.16
C SER A 91 22.46 -4.40 7.19
N GLU A 92 21.85 -4.99 6.17
CA GLU A 92 22.53 -5.82 5.16
C GLU A 92 22.98 -5.03 3.94
N GLY A 93 22.86 -3.70 3.98
CA GLY A 93 23.21 -2.81 2.86
C GLY A 93 22.00 -2.44 2.01
N GLY A 94 22.13 -1.32 1.31
CA GLY A 94 21.06 -0.75 0.52
C GLY A 94 19.96 -0.16 1.39
N PHE A 95 18.82 0.10 0.78
CA PHE A 95 17.66 0.70 1.44
C PHE A 95 16.51 -0.27 1.49
N GLY A 96 15.71 -0.15 2.54
CA GLY A 96 14.52 -0.95 2.72
C GLY A 96 13.35 -0.10 3.17
N ILE A 97 12.17 -0.69 3.13
CA ILE A 97 10.95 -0.04 3.56
C ILE A 97 10.32 -0.79 4.73
N THR A 98 9.54 -0.06 5.51
CA THR A 98 8.61 -0.62 6.49
C THR A 98 7.19 -0.24 6.10
N ALA A 99 6.21 -1.00 6.57
CA ALA A 99 4.82 -0.69 6.29
C ALA A 99 3.94 -1.04 7.49
N ASP A 100 2.99 -0.17 7.79
CA ASP A 100 1.97 -0.38 8.81
C ASP A 100 0.61 -0.02 8.22
N LEU A 101 -0.36 -0.91 8.40
CA LEU A 101 -1.73 -0.68 7.96
C LEU A 101 -2.63 -0.51 9.17
N LYS A 102 -3.28 0.64 9.27
CA LYS A 102 -4.30 0.89 10.28
C LYS A 102 -5.65 0.90 9.60
N VAL A 103 -6.53 0.00 10.01
CA VAL A 103 -7.80 -0.26 9.35
C VAL A 103 -8.93 0.23 10.25
N SER A 104 -9.84 1.01 9.70
CA SER A 104 -11.06 1.45 10.39
C SER A 104 -12.26 0.81 9.71
N LEU A 105 -13.05 0.06 10.48
CA LEU A 105 -14.23 -0.65 10.02
C LEU A 105 -15.43 -0.27 10.91
N PRO A 106 -15.96 0.96 10.75
CA PRO A 106 -17.03 1.44 11.62
C PRO A 106 -18.27 0.53 11.55
N GLY A 107 -18.84 0.24 12.72
CA GLY A 107 -20.04 -0.59 12.81
C GLY A 107 -19.82 -2.10 12.86
N LEU A 108 -18.61 -2.58 12.57
CA LEU A 108 -18.29 -3.98 12.78
C LEU A 108 -17.83 -4.24 14.22
N GLU A 109 -18.23 -5.38 14.76
CA GLU A 109 -17.69 -5.84 16.04
C GLU A 109 -16.19 -6.12 15.89
N ARG A 110 -15.45 -5.90 16.97
CA ARG A 110 -13.98 -6.03 16.96
C ARG A 110 -13.52 -7.40 16.48
N THR A 111 -14.15 -8.47 16.95
CA THR A 111 -13.79 -9.84 16.57
C THR A 111 -13.99 -10.06 15.07
N ASP A 112 -15.10 -9.58 14.52
CA ASP A 112 -15.39 -9.69 13.09
C ASP A 112 -14.40 -8.85 12.27
N ALA A 113 -14.10 -7.63 12.73
CA ALA A 113 -13.16 -6.75 12.06
C ALA A 113 -11.76 -7.38 12.02
N GLU A 114 -11.30 -7.92 13.13
CA GLU A 114 -9.99 -8.59 13.21
C GLU A 114 -9.93 -9.80 12.28
N ARG A 115 -10.99 -10.60 12.23
CA ARG A 115 -11.07 -11.74 11.31
C ARG A 115 -11.01 -11.29 9.85
N LEU A 116 -11.71 -10.20 9.53
CA LEU A 116 -11.73 -9.67 8.17
C LEU A 116 -10.36 -9.18 7.72
N ILE A 117 -9.65 -8.43 8.58
CA ILE A 117 -8.33 -7.90 8.21
C ILE A 117 -7.29 -9.03 8.07
N GLN A 118 -7.37 -10.06 8.90
CA GLN A 118 -6.46 -11.20 8.75
C GLN A 118 -6.72 -11.97 7.45
N ALA A 119 -7.99 -12.19 7.10
CA ALA A 119 -8.34 -12.83 5.83
C ALA A 119 -7.89 -11.99 4.64
N ALA A 120 -8.08 -10.67 4.70
CA ALA A 120 -7.65 -9.76 3.65
C ALA A 120 -6.13 -9.79 3.46
N HIS A 121 -5.37 -9.84 4.55
CA HIS A 121 -3.91 -9.90 4.49
C HIS A 121 -3.40 -11.13 3.75
N GLN A 122 -4.13 -12.24 3.79
CA GLN A 122 -3.75 -13.47 3.08
C GLN A 122 -3.97 -13.38 1.57
N VAL A 123 -4.90 -12.56 1.10
CA VAL A 123 -5.24 -12.48 -0.33
C VAL A 123 -4.78 -11.19 -1.00
N CYS A 124 -4.43 -10.17 -0.25
CA CYS A 124 -3.98 -8.89 -0.81
C CYS A 124 -2.70 -9.08 -1.61
N PRO A 125 -2.65 -8.68 -2.90
CA PRO A 125 -1.46 -8.83 -3.72
C PRO A 125 -0.23 -8.14 -3.13
N TYR A 126 -0.39 -6.96 -2.53
CA TYR A 126 0.73 -6.26 -1.90
C TYR A 126 1.20 -6.97 -0.63
N SER A 127 0.27 -7.52 0.16
CA SER A 127 0.64 -8.35 1.31
C SER A 127 1.40 -9.60 0.89
N ASN A 128 1.00 -10.21 -0.23
CA ASN A 128 1.71 -11.37 -0.76
C ASN A 128 3.11 -11.00 -1.28
N ALA A 129 3.27 -9.77 -1.80
CA ALA A 129 4.57 -9.27 -2.24
C ALA A 129 5.49 -8.92 -1.07
N THR A 130 4.95 -8.50 0.05
CA THR A 130 5.73 -8.08 1.24
C THR A 130 6.02 -9.22 2.20
N ARG A 131 5.13 -10.19 2.30
CA ARG A 131 5.24 -11.28 3.29
C ARG A 131 6.56 -12.03 3.15
N GLY A 132 7.24 -12.23 4.29
CA GLY A 132 8.54 -12.89 4.34
C GLY A 132 9.71 -11.99 3.95
N ASN A 133 9.45 -10.72 3.63
CA ASN A 133 10.47 -9.75 3.25
C ASN A 133 10.33 -8.41 3.99
N VAL A 134 9.16 -7.86 4.01
CA VAL A 134 8.85 -6.62 4.73
C VAL A 134 7.90 -6.96 5.87
N ASP A 135 8.25 -6.54 7.08
CA ASP A 135 7.36 -6.67 8.22
C ASP A 135 6.23 -5.67 8.09
N VAL A 136 5.00 -6.18 8.01
CA VAL A 136 3.81 -5.35 7.89
C VAL A 136 3.01 -5.42 9.19
N GLY A 137 2.90 -4.27 9.87
CA GLY A 137 2.04 -4.15 11.04
C GLY A 137 0.58 -4.00 10.60
N LEU A 138 -0.31 -4.73 11.28
CA LEU A 138 -1.75 -4.59 11.09
C LEU A 138 -2.37 -4.16 12.41
N SER A 139 -3.19 -3.11 12.38
CA SER A 139 -3.92 -2.66 13.54
C SER A 139 -5.32 -2.23 13.17
N LEU A 140 -6.23 -2.39 14.13
CA LEU A 140 -7.60 -1.91 14.02
C LEU A 140 -7.72 -0.57 14.75
N ALA A 141 -8.29 0.39 14.07
CA ALA A 141 -8.55 1.71 14.66
C ALA A 141 -9.72 1.67 15.65
#